data_6ac4d598b301ccd89b0469c71e9b662f
#
_entry.id   6ac4d598b301ccd89b0469c71e9b662f
#
_cell.length_a   1.000
_cell.length_b   1.000
_cell.length_c   1.000
_cell.angle_alpha   90.00
_cell.angle_beta   90.00
_cell.angle_gamma   90.00
#
_symmetry.space_group_name_H-M   'P 1'
#
loop_
_entity.id
_entity.type
_entity.pdbx_description
1 polymer ?
#
loop_
_entity_poly.entity_id
_entity_poly.type
_entity_poly.pdbx_seq_one_letter_code
_entity_poly.pdbx_strand_id
1 'polypeptide(L)'
;MPATPEPTAEQHPPTVEQSAEQAEILARGPWPLERVAAHWREQQFEPDPAQAAAADAAIEALRERGSPSHDGVAARLVGYRADADGISIELQPLRWALRLVPGDACESIAGLCVTRAADGRWLAGRRAPWLASWAGRWALGAGGAVDLGESPAQTLVRELQEEWSVAPERIQAEALVRLPQRLVMFVGQAWLPDGAEVTPDHEHDAFDWWPAAIDAWPPEAGDGLRRMARWLSE
;
A
#
# COMPACT_ATOMS: atom_id res chain seq x y z
N MET A 1 10.88 32.09 38.74
CA MET A 1 9.81 31.34 38.09
C MET A 1 10.42 30.59 36.91
N PRO A 2 10.50 29.27 36.89
CA PRO A 2 10.99 28.56 35.73
C PRO A 2 9.90 28.55 34.62
N ALA A 3 10.32 28.79 33.37
CA ALA A 3 9.47 28.79 32.20
C ALA A 3 8.95 27.36 31.91
N THR A 4 7.66 27.24 31.68
CA THR A 4 6.99 26.01 31.24
C THR A 4 7.50 25.67 29.84
N PRO A 5 7.92 24.43 29.54
CA PRO A 5 8.29 24.07 28.18
C PRO A 5 7.04 24.08 27.28
N GLU A 6 7.18 24.71 26.11
CA GLU A 6 6.16 24.65 25.06
C GLU A 6 5.94 23.19 24.61
N PRO A 7 4.70 22.78 24.30
CA PRO A 7 4.43 21.45 23.80
C PRO A 7 5.12 21.25 22.45
N THR A 8 5.92 20.22 22.35
CA THR A 8 6.52 19.75 21.09
C THR A 8 5.41 19.48 20.08
N ALA A 9 5.49 20.07 18.90
CA ALA A 9 4.54 19.87 17.82
C ALA A 9 4.41 18.37 17.52
N GLU A 10 3.21 17.81 17.68
CA GLU A 10 2.88 16.46 17.25
C GLU A 10 3.16 16.36 15.74
N GLN A 11 4.17 15.58 15.40
CA GLN A 11 4.47 15.25 14.00
C GLN A 11 3.36 14.33 13.50
N HIS A 12 2.36 14.90 12.84
CA HIS A 12 1.35 14.13 12.13
C HIS A 12 2.03 13.40 10.95
N PRO A 13 1.68 12.13 10.70
CA PRO A 13 2.18 11.45 9.50
C PRO A 13 1.84 12.26 8.25
N PRO A 14 2.71 12.26 7.23
CA PRO A 14 2.52 13.07 6.03
C PRO A 14 1.15 12.80 5.39
N THR A 15 0.50 13.83 4.88
CA THR A 15 -0.76 13.70 4.18
C THR A 15 -0.55 12.90 2.89
N VAL A 16 -1.61 12.25 2.35
CA VAL A 16 -1.54 11.54 1.04
C VAL A 16 -1.03 12.47 -0.05
N GLU A 17 -1.36 13.76 0.03
CA GLU A 17 -0.87 14.79 -0.90
C GLU A 17 0.64 14.98 -0.81
N GLN A 18 1.20 15.10 0.41
CA GLN A 18 2.64 15.20 0.63
C GLN A 18 3.39 13.91 0.23
N SER A 19 2.78 12.74 0.45
CA SER A 19 3.36 11.46 0.04
C SER A 19 3.41 11.29 -1.49
N ALA A 20 2.40 11.77 -2.22
CA ALA A 20 2.36 11.65 -3.67
C ALA A 20 3.26 12.66 -4.40
N GLU A 21 3.55 13.82 -3.79
CA GLU A 21 4.47 14.82 -4.37
C GLU A 21 5.94 14.41 -4.33
N GLN A 22 6.30 13.48 -3.47
CA GLN A 22 7.68 13.05 -3.23
C GLN A 22 7.91 11.55 -3.53
N ALA A 23 6.93 10.88 -4.15
CA ALA A 23 7.07 9.48 -4.53
C ALA A 23 8.10 9.32 -5.66
N GLU A 24 9.00 8.36 -5.51
CA GLU A 24 10.02 8.00 -6.49
C GLU A 24 9.57 6.77 -7.27
N ILE A 25 9.44 6.86 -8.59
CA ILE A 25 9.19 5.70 -9.44
C ILE A 25 10.53 4.97 -9.62
N LEU A 26 10.65 3.81 -9.00
CA LEU A 26 11.84 2.97 -9.06
C LEU A 26 11.90 2.18 -10.37
N ALA A 27 10.75 1.67 -10.83
CA ALA A 27 10.60 0.99 -12.12
C ALA A 27 9.17 1.15 -12.64
N ARG A 28 9.00 1.17 -13.96
CA ARG A 28 7.71 1.31 -14.64
C ARG A 28 7.50 0.18 -15.64
N GLY A 29 6.30 -0.46 -15.56
CA GLY A 29 5.78 -1.42 -16.52
C GLY A 29 5.07 -0.76 -17.71
N PRO A 30 3.99 -1.37 -18.25
CA PRO A 30 3.29 -2.49 -17.64
C PRO A 30 3.99 -3.85 -17.82
N TRP A 31 3.84 -4.73 -16.82
CA TRP A 31 4.32 -6.11 -16.89
C TRP A 31 3.18 -7.10 -16.64
N PRO A 32 3.08 -8.19 -17.41
CA PRO A 32 2.22 -9.31 -17.07
C PRO A 32 2.63 -9.90 -15.71
N LEU A 33 1.66 -10.36 -14.91
CA LEU A 33 1.97 -10.87 -13.57
C LEU A 33 2.92 -12.07 -13.58
N GLU A 34 2.89 -12.92 -14.59
CA GLU A 34 3.80 -14.05 -14.79
C GLU A 34 5.26 -13.62 -15.09
N ARG A 35 5.48 -12.34 -15.36
CA ARG A 35 6.81 -11.72 -15.55
C ARG A 35 7.31 -11.00 -14.29
N VAL A 36 6.61 -11.13 -13.19
CA VAL A 36 7.01 -10.60 -11.88
C VAL A 36 7.63 -11.72 -11.07
N ALA A 37 8.94 -11.74 -10.96
CA ALA A 37 9.67 -12.73 -10.17
C ALA A 37 10.04 -12.17 -8.79
N ALA A 38 9.94 -13.00 -7.75
CA ALA A 38 10.40 -12.67 -6.41
C ALA A 38 11.46 -13.68 -5.93
N HIS A 39 12.52 -13.18 -5.33
CA HIS A 39 13.60 -13.97 -4.76
C HIS A 39 13.74 -13.60 -3.28
N TRP A 40 13.50 -14.55 -2.40
CA TRP A 40 13.54 -14.34 -0.98
C TRP A 40 14.90 -14.70 -0.39
N ARG A 41 15.44 -13.78 0.45
CA ARG A 41 16.56 -14.12 1.33
C ARG A 41 16.06 -15.01 2.47
N GLU A 42 16.89 -15.94 2.90
CA GLU A 42 16.57 -16.81 4.04
C GLU A 42 16.66 -16.06 5.38
N GLN A 43 17.63 -15.14 5.50
CA GLN A 43 17.88 -14.41 6.74
C GLN A 43 16.90 -13.27 6.90
N GLN A 44 16.24 -13.20 8.04
CA GLN A 44 15.40 -12.06 8.42
C GLN A 44 16.24 -10.80 8.64
N PHE A 45 15.67 -9.65 8.31
CA PHE A 45 16.27 -8.35 8.62
C PHE A 45 16.28 -8.11 10.12
N GLU A 46 17.45 -7.78 10.64
CA GLU A 46 17.65 -7.40 12.03
C GLU A 46 17.77 -5.87 12.12
N PRO A 47 16.81 -5.16 12.74
CA PRO A 47 16.89 -3.72 12.97
C PRO A 47 17.93 -3.41 14.05
N ASP A 48 18.38 -2.18 14.08
CA ASP A 48 19.11 -1.72 15.26
C ASP A 48 18.22 -1.70 16.53
N PRO A 49 18.81 -1.69 17.74
CA PRO A 49 18.03 -1.74 19.00
C PRO A 49 17.04 -0.59 19.15
N ALA A 50 17.32 0.60 18.63
CA ALA A 50 16.42 1.75 18.73
C ALA A 50 15.20 1.57 17.81
N GLN A 51 15.40 1.07 16.59
CA GLN A 51 14.33 0.73 15.65
C GLN A 51 13.45 -0.41 16.22
N ALA A 52 14.06 -1.44 16.82
CA ALA A 52 13.32 -2.52 17.45
C ALA A 52 12.41 -2.02 18.57
N ALA A 53 12.95 -1.19 19.47
CA ALA A 53 12.19 -0.59 20.58
C ALA A 53 11.07 0.34 20.09
N ALA A 54 11.32 1.12 19.04
CA ALA A 54 10.29 1.96 18.42
C ALA A 54 9.16 1.12 17.79
N ALA A 55 9.48 -0.01 17.16
CA ALA A 55 8.50 -0.94 16.62
C ALA A 55 7.65 -1.60 17.73
N ASP A 56 8.27 -1.97 18.87
CA ASP A 56 7.56 -2.49 20.05
C ASP A 56 6.55 -1.47 20.59
N ALA A 57 6.96 -0.23 20.74
CA ALA A 57 6.07 0.85 21.18
C ALA A 57 4.94 1.12 20.19
N ALA A 58 5.22 1.10 18.89
CA ALA A 58 4.23 1.37 17.85
C ALA A 58 3.16 0.27 17.76
N ILE A 59 3.54 -1.01 17.85
CA ILE A 59 2.56 -2.10 17.83
C ILE A 59 1.71 -2.13 19.10
N GLU A 60 2.28 -1.80 20.26
CA GLU A 60 1.52 -1.71 21.51
C GLU A 60 0.50 -0.57 21.45
N ALA A 61 0.88 0.61 20.95
CA ALA A 61 -0.06 1.71 20.73
C ALA A 61 -1.21 1.36 19.77
N LEU A 62 -0.99 0.48 18.78
CA LEU A 62 -2.06 -0.05 17.93
C LEU A 62 -3.00 -0.96 18.71
N ARG A 63 -2.47 -1.87 19.54
CA ARG A 63 -3.27 -2.77 20.39
C ARG A 63 -4.13 -2.01 21.37
N GLU A 64 -3.57 -0.98 22.03
CA GLU A 64 -4.31 -0.11 22.95
C GLU A 64 -5.49 0.61 22.27
N ARG A 65 -5.38 0.92 20.98
CA ARG A 65 -6.48 1.49 20.19
C ARG A 65 -7.48 0.44 19.67
N GLY A 66 -7.31 -0.83 20.02
CA GLY A 66 -8.19 -1.91 19.60
C GLY A 66 -7.99 -2.34 18.14
N SER A 67 -6.86 -2.00 17.53
CA SER A 67 -6.54 -2.49 16.18
C SER A 67 -6.32 -4.00 16.21
N PRO A 68 -6.92 -4.78 15.31
CA PRO A 68 -6.68 -6.21 15.19
C PRO A 68 -5.32 -6.53 14.56
N SER A 69 -4.52 -5.52 14.21
CA SER A 69 -3.20 -5.71 13.59
C SER A 69 -2.31 -6.61 14.45
N HIS A 70 -1.67 -7.57 13.80
CA HIS A 70 -0.74 -8.49 14.42
C HIS A 70 0.69 -8.19 13.94
N ASP A 71 1.67 -8.51 14.78
CA ASP A 71 3.07 -8.30 14.46
C ASP A 71 3.65 -9.59 13.85
N GLY A 72 3.34 -9.79 12.58
CA GLY A 72 3.80 -10.93 11.79
C GLY A 72 5.09 -10.65 11.01
N VAL A 73 5.39 -11.52 10.06
CA VAL A 73 6.50 -11.39 9.14
C VAL A 73 5.95 -10.90 7.80
N ALA A 74 6.51 -9.78 7.33
CA ALA A 74 6.25 -9.20 6.02
C ALA A 74 7.54 -9.15 5.20
N ALA A 75 7.50 -8.53 4.03
CA ALA A 75 8.64 -8.34 3.15
C ALA A 75 9.25 -6.94 3.26
N ARG A 76 10.56 -6.85 3.04
CA ARG A 76 11.24 -5.63 2.64
C ARG A 76 11.88 -5.78 1.27
N LEU A 77 11.97 -4.68 0.54
CA LEU A 77 12.72 -4.61 -0.70
C LEU A 77 14.23 -4.56 -0.40
N VAL A 78 14.99 -5.45 -1.01
CA VAL A 78 16.45 -5.42 -0.96
C VAL A 78 17.02 -4.85 -2.24
N GLY A 79 16.44 -5.25 -3.38
CA GLY A 79 16.85 -4.80 -4.70
C GLY A 79 15.86 -5.24 -5.76
N TYR A 80 16.03 -4.72 -6.96
CA TYR A 80 15.20 -5.08 -8.11
C TYR A 80 15.99 -4.93 -9.41
N ARG A 81 15.52 -5.62 -10.45
CA ARG A 81 15.93 -5.43 -11.86
C ARG A 81 14.65 -5.43 -12.70
N ALA A 82 14.52 -4.45 -13.58
CA ALA A 82 13.37 -4.33 -14.45
C ALA A 82 13.81 -3.97 -15.86
N ASP A 83 13.09 -4.51 -16.83
CA ASP A 83 13.19 -4.15 -18.25
C ASP A 83 11.77 -4.12 -18.86
N ALA A 84 11.69 -4.06 -20.19
CA ALA A 84 10.40 -4.03 -20.89
C ALA A 84 9.62 -5.35 -20.75
N ASP A 85 10.28 -6.46 -20.47
CA ASP A 85 9.68 -7.79 -20.46
C ASP A 85 9.20 -8.23 -19.06
N GLY A 86 9.77 -7.63 -17.98
CA GLY A 86 9.40 -8.02 -16.63
C GLY A 86 10.19 -7.33 -15.52
N ILE A 87 9.91 -7.76 -14.30
CA ILE A 87 10.61 -7.28 -13.10
C ILE A 87 10.98 -8.44 -12.19
N SER A 88 12.22 -8.44 -11.71
CA SER A 88 12.74 -9.36 -10.70
C SER A 88 13.02 -8.58 -9.41
N ILE A 89 12.44 -9.01 -8.31
CA ILE A 89 12.47 -8.32 -7.02
C ILE A 89 13.14 -9.21 -5.99
N GLU A 90 14.16 -8.71 -5.31
CA GLU A 90 14.80 -9.38 -4.19
C GLU A 90 14.16 -8.92 -2.88
N LEU A 91 13.62 -9.87 -2.13
CA LEU A 91 12.88 -9.66 -0.88
C LEU A 91 13.64 -10.24 0.31
N GLN A 92 13.41 -9.68 1.48
CA GLN A 92 13.93 -10.18 2.74
C GLN A 92 12.82 -10.17 3.79
N PRO A 93 12.70 -11.24 4.63
CA PRO A 93 11.74 -11.22 5.72
C PRO A 93 11.98 -10.05 6.65
N LEU A 94 10.91 -9.36 7.04
CA LEU A 94 10.90 -8.19 7.90
C LEU A 94 9.81 -8.34 8.96
N ARG A 95 10.09 -8.00 10.21
CA ARG A 95 9.06 -7.86 11.23
C ARG A 95 8.08 -6.75 10.82
N TRP A 96 6.78 -7.07 10.78
CA TRP A 96 5.74 -6.16 10.26
C TRP A 96 5.69 -4.82 11.02
N ALA A 97 5.86 -4.83 12.36
CA ALA A 97 5.81 -3.61 13.17
C ALA A 97 6.87 -2.56 12.79
N LEU A 98 7.98 -2.94 12.12
CA LEU A 98 9.00 -2.00 11.68
C LEU A 98 8.46 -0.98 10.66
N ARG A 99 7.42 -1.31 9.90
CA ARG A 99 6.76 -0.37 8.99
C ARG A 99 6.02 0.77 9.70
N LEU A 100 5.77 0.63 11.00
CA LEU A 100 5.10 1.63 11.83
C LEU A 100 6.06 2.67 12.41
N VAL A 101 7.37 2.44 12.31
CA VAL A 101 8.38 3.36 12.83
C VAL A 101 8.37 4.66 12.02
N PRO A 102 8.09 5.81 12.63
CA PRO A 102 8.01 7.08 11.93
C PRO A 102 9.31 7.42 11.19
N GLY A 103 9.18 7.83 9.93
CA GLY A 103 10.29 8.27 9.09
C GLY A 103 11.16 7.15 8.51
N ASP A 104 11.00 5.90 8.95
CA ASP A 104 11.73 4.76 8.38
C ASP A 104 10.88 3.49 8.40
N ALA A 105 10.29 3.16 7.26
CA ALA A 105 9.57 1.90 7.07
C ALA A 105 10.48 0.71 6.74
N CYS A 106 11.80 0.82 6.89
CA CYS A 106 12.80 -0.21 6.59
C CYS A 106 12.67 -0.81 5.19
N GLU A 107 12.30 -0.01 4.18
CA GLU A 107 12.00 -0.46 2.80
C GLU A 107 10.92 -1.56 2.77
N SER A 108 10.00 -1.55 3.75
CA SER A 108 8.85 -2.47 3.75
C SER A 108 8.10 -2.36 2.43
N ILE A 109 7.75 -3.50 1.81
CA ILE A 109 7.02 -3.53 0.55
C ILE A 109 5.58 -3.98 0.74
N ALA A 110 4.67 -3.33 0.02
CA ALA A 110 3.24 -3.65 -0.03
C ALA A 110 2.75 -3.69 -1.48
N GLY A 111 1.73 -4.49 -1.74
CA GLY A 111 0.96 -4.43 -2.98
C GLY A 111 -0.14 -3.38 -2.91
N LEU A 112 -0.40 -2.71 -4.03
CA LEU A 112 -1.57 -1.85 -4.24
C LEU A 112 -2.21 -2.23 -5.59
N CYS A 113 -3.37 -2.85 -5.54
CA CYS A 113 -4.14 -3.26 -6.71
C CYS A 113 -5.24 -2.24 -7.01
N VAL A 114 -4.97 -1.26 -7.86
CA VAL A 114 -5.97 -0.27 -8.28
C VAL A 114 -7.00 -0.94 -9.20
N THR A 115 -8.27 -0.89 -8.82
CA THR A 115 -9.30 -1.73 -9.43
C THR A 115 -10.31 -0.90 -10.22
N ARG A 116 -10.66 -1.38 -11.40
CA ARG A 116 -11.62 -0.77 -12.33
C ARG A 116 -12.74 -1.75 -12.69
N ALA A 117 -13.95 -1.22 -12.83
CA ALA A 117 -15.05 -1.95 -13.43
C ALA A 117 -14.88 -2.04 -14.98
N ALA A 118 -15.61 -2.93 -15.64
CA ALA A 118 -15.61 -3.07 -17.10
C ALA A 118 -15.99 -1.78 -17.83
N ASP A 119 -16.87 -0.96 -17.26
CA ASP A 119 -17.27 0.36 -17.78
C ASP A 119 -16.27 1.48 -17.52
N GLY A 120 -15.13 1.16 -16.89
CA GLY A 120 -14.02 2.07 -16.60
C GLY A 120 -14.13 2.85 -15.31
N ARG A 121 -15.21 2.70 -14.51
CA ARG A 121 -15.29 3.28 -13.16
C ARG A 121 -14.19 2.71 -12.26
N TRP A 122 -13.82 3.49 -11.25
CA TRP A 122 -12.77 3.14 -10.29
C TRP A 122 -13.36 2.72 -8.97
N LEU A 123 -12.92 1.58 -8.44
CA LEU A 123 -13.28 1.13 -7.11
C LEU A 123 -12.55 1.97 -6.07
N ALA A 124 -13.29 2.68 -5.25
CA ALA A 124 -12.76 3.47 -4.14
C ALA A 124 -13.32 2.97 -2.81
N GLY A 125 -12.44 2.73 -1.85
CA GLY A 125 -12.78 2.34 -0.49
C GLY A 125 -12.34 3.39 0.53
N ARG A 126 -13.19 3.67 1.53
CA ARG A 126 -12.78 4.50 2.66
C ARG A 126 -12.25 3.59 3.76
N ARG A 127 -10.99 3.77 4.09
CA ARG A 127 -10.29 2.95 5.08
C ARG A 127 -10.85 3.16 6.48
N ALA A 128 -11.09 2.06 7.18
CA ALA A 128 -11.66 2.09 8.54
C ALA A 128 -10.79 2.89 9.52
N PRO A 129 -11.40 3.56 10.52
CA PRO A 129 -10.68 4.47 11.44
C PRO A 129 -9.63 3.79 12.33
N TRP A 130 -9.73 2.49 12.54
CA TRP A 130 -8.82 1.71 13.38
C TRP A 130 -7.55 1.24 12.67
N LEU A 131 -7.45 1.40 11.36
CA LEU A 131 -6.29 0.99 10.59
C LEU A 131 -5.03 1.77 10.98
N ALA A 132 -3.89 1.11 10.86
CA ALA A 132 -2.59 1.69 11.19
C ALA A 132 -2.19 2.82 10.23
N SER A 133 -2.59 2.71 8.96
CA SER A 133 -2.18 3.64 7.90
C SER A 133 -3.40 4.20 7.17
N TRP A 134 -3.36 5.51 6.88
CA TRP A 134 -4.39 6.22 6.12
C TRP A 134 -5.83 6.03 6.62
N ALA A 135 -6.00 5.85 7.94
CA ALA A 135 -7.30 5.69 8.58
C ALA A 135 -8.29 6.80 8.19
N GLY A 136 -9.53 6.44 7.85
CA GLY A 136 -10.60 7.36 7.46
C GLY A 136 -10.43 8.01 6.08
N ARG A 137 -9.40 7.64 5.31
CA ARG A 137 -9.15 8.21 3.96
C ARG A 137 -9.64 7.28 2.87
N TRP A 138 -9.99 7.87 1.73
CA TRP A 138 -10.28 7.14 0.52
C TRP A 138 -8.99 6.62 -0.12
N ALA A 139 -9.05 5.40 -0.65
CA ALA A 139 -8.01 4.74 -1.42
C ALA A 139 -8.61 4.05 -2.65
N LEU A 140 -7.81 3.71 -3.65
CA LEU A 140 -8.28 2.99 -4.84
C LEU A 140 -7.93 1.51 -4.73
N GLY A 141 -8.93 0.65 -4.90
CA GLY A 141 -8.75 -0.80 -4.93
C GLY A 141 -8.35 -1.40 -3.58
N ALA A 142 -7.43 -2.36 -3.58
CA ALA A 142 -7.00 -3.16 -2.46
C ALA A 142 -5.50 -3.03 -2.19
N GLY A 143 -5.05 -3.25 -0.96
CA GLY A 143 -3.60 -3.25 -0.73
C GLY A 143 -3.15 -3.60 0.67
N GLY A 144 -2.11 -4.42 0.74
CA GLY A 144 -1.51 -4.87 1.98
C GLY A 144 -0.05 -5.27 1.86
N ALA A 145 0.50 -5.78 2.95
CA ALA A 145 1.88 -6.22 3.00
C ALA A 145 2.12 -7.45 2.11
N VAL A 146 3.31 -7.55 1.54
CA VAL A 146 3.74 -8.80 0.89
C VAL A 146 4.08 -9.82 1.99
N ASP A 147 3.37 -10.94 2.00
CA ASP A 147 3.56 -12.00 2.97
C ASP A 147 4.80 -12.85 2.68
N LEU A 148 5.31 -13.53 3.70
CA LEU A 148 6.49 -14.39 3.57
C LEU A 148 6.24 -15.49 2.52
N GLY A 149 7.10 -15.53 1.52
CA GLY A 149 7.04 -16.52 0.43
C GLY A 149 6.18 -16.10 -0.76
N GLU A 150 5.41 -15.02 -0.66
CA GLU A 150 4.69 -14.44 -1.80
C GLU A 150 5.61 -13.64 -2.74
N SER A 151 5.18 -13.50 -3.98
CA SER A 151 5.61 -12.42 -4.86
C SER A 151 4.66 -11.21 -4.71
N PRO A 152 5.11 -9.99 -4.99
CA PRO A 152 4.21 -8.83 -5.00
C PRO A 152 3.02 -8.98 -5.97
N ALA A 153 3.17 -9.75 -7.05
CA ALA A 153 2.09 -10.08 -7.97
C ALA A 153 1.00 -10.95 -7.32
N GLN A 154 1.40 -11.92 -6.50
CA GLN A 154 0.45 -12.75 -5.73
C GLN A 154 -0.29 -11.92 -4.69
N THR A 155 0.42 -10.99 -4.02
CA THR A 155 -0.19 -10.05 -3.07
C THR A 155 -1.30 -9.22 -3.71
N LEU A 156 -1.11 -8.70 -4.95
CA LEU A 156 -2.17 -7.94 -5.64
C LEU A 156 -3.47 -8.75 -5.78
N VAL A 157 -3.35 -10.04 -6.11
CA VAL A 157 -4.52 -10.92 -6.30
C VAL A 157 -5.15 -11.28 -4.96
N ARG A 158 -4.33 -11.63 -3.95
CA ARG A 158 -4.80 -11.99 -2.61
C ARG A 158 -5.56 -10.84 -1.96
N GLU A 159 -4.97 -9.64 -1.93
CA GLU A 159 -5.58 -8.45 -1.32
C GLU A 159 -6.91 -8.10 -1.99
N LEU A 160 -7.00 -8.19 -3.32
CA LEU A 160 -8.26 -7.94 -4.02
C LEU A 160 -9.35 -8.95 -3.61
N GLN A 161 -8.97 -10.22 -3.42
CA GLN A 161 -9.90 -11.26 -2.97
C GLN A 161 -10.28 -11.07 -1.50
N GLU A 162 -9.35 -10.71 -0.63
CA GLU A 162 -9.57 -10.54 0.81
C GLU A 162 -10.42 -9.30 1.11
N GLU A 163 -10.04 -8.15 0.55
CA GLU A 163 -10.71 -6.87 0.85
C GLU A 163 -12.03 -6.67 0.09
N TRP A 164 -12.21 -7.30 -1.09
CA TRP A 164 -13.37 -7.03 -1.96
C TRP A 164 -14.13 -8.27 -2.41
N SER A 165 -13.66 -9.47 -2.05
CA SER A 165 -14.28 -10.76 -2.41
C SER A 165 -14.50 -10.93 -3.92
N VAL A 166 -13.57 -10.42 -4.75
CA VAL A 166 -13.71 -10.41 -6.21
C VAL A 166 -12.43 -10.88 -6.90
N ALA A 167 -12.59 -11.52 -8.05
CA ALA A 167 -11.48 -11.90 -8.94
C ALA A 167 -11.47 -11.02 -10.19
N PRO A 168 -10.31 -10.52 -10.64
CA PRO A 168 -10.22 -9.72 -11.84
C PRO A 168 -10.30 -10.58 -13.11
N GLU A 169 -10.84 -10.03 -14.20
CA GLU A 169 -10.73 -10.60 -15.54
C GLU A 169 -9.32 -10.39 -16.12
N ARG A 170 -8.74 -9.22 -15.83
CA ARG A 170 -7.38 -8.86 -16.23
C ARG A 170 -6.70 -8.12 -15.09
N ILE A 171 -5.41 -8.41 -14.89
CA ILE A 171 -4.56 -7.70 -13.95
C ILE A 171 -3.15 -7.59 -14.53
N GLN A 172 -2.50 -6.47 -14.30
CA GLN A 172 -1.11 -6.24 -14.70
C GLN A 172 -0.36 -5.42 -13.64
N ALA A 173 0.94 -5.59 -13.57
CA ALA A 173 1.82 -4.79 -12.73
C ALA A 173 2.21 -3.51 -13.47
N GLU A 174 2.11 -2.37 -12.80
CA GLU A 174 2.32 -1.05 -13.41
C GLU A 174 3.64 -0.43 -12.99
N ALA A 175 4.01 -0.56 -11.72
CA ALA A 175 5.22 0.08 -11.22
C ALA A 175 5.68 -0.46 -9.87
N LEU A 176 6.95 -0.15 -9.58
CA LEU A 176 7.54 -0.17 -8.25
C LEU A 176 7.81 1.29 -7.83
N VAL A 177 7.23 1.72 -6.71
CA VAL A 177 7.25 3.12 -6.27
C VAL A 177 7.72 3.20 -4.82
N ARG A 178 8.69 4.07 -4.51
CA ARG A 178 9.09 4.37 -3.14
C ARG A 178 8.38 5.62 -2.65
N LEU A 179 7.70 5.54 -1.52
CA LEU A 179 7.10 6.67 -0.83
C LEU A 179 8.12 7.37 0.09
N PRO A 180 7.86 8.63 0.51
CA PRO A 180 8.81 9.43 1.29
C PRO A 180 9.29 8.78 2.58
N GLN A 181 8.40 8.02 3.26
CA GLN A 181 8.73 7.25 4.47
C GLN A 181 9.45 5.92 4.19
N ARG A 182 10.00 5.74 2.98
CA ARG A 182 10.68 4.52 2.52
C ARG A 182 9.80 3.27 2.45
N LEU A 183 8.48 3.42 2.54
CA LEU A 183 7.55 2.36 2.17
C LEU A 183 7.57 2.17 0.65
N VAL A 184 7.74 0.95 0.20
CA VAL A 184 7.72 0.61 -1.23
C VAL A 184 6.34 0.07 -1.59
N MET A 185 5.77 0.58 -2.67
CA MET A 185 4.49 0.10 -3.21
C MET A 185 4.74 -0.59 -4.54
N PHE A 186 4.33 -1.85 -4.64
CA PHE A 186 4.21 -2.53 -5.92
C PHE A 186 2.79 -2.30 -6.43
N VAL A 187 2.68 -1.46 -7.45
CA VAL A 187 1.38 -1.00 -7.96
C VAL A 187 0.95 -1.87 -9.12
N GLY A 188 -0.25 -2.41 -9.06
CA GLY A 188 -0.92 -3.09 -10.16
C GLY A 188 -2.26 -2.45 -10.49
N GLN A 189 -2.78 -2.76 -11.67
CA GLN A 189 -4.11 -2.37 -12.10
C GLN A 189 -4.93 -3.60 -12.49
N ALA A 190 -6.14 -3.70 -11.96
CA ALA A 190 -7.07 -4.79 -12.22
C ALA A 190 -8.34 -4.27 -12.89
N TRP A 191 -8.90 -5.07 -13.80
CA TRP A 191 -10.19 -4.84 -14.43
C TRP A 191 -11.11 -6.00 -14.10
N LEU A 192 -12.28 -5.66 -13.54
CA LEU A 192 -13.28 -6.64 -13.19
C LEU A 192 -14.15 -7.01 -14.42
N PRO A 193 -14.70 -8.23 -14.46
CA PRO A 193 -15.67 -8.62 -15.46
C PRO A 193 -16.93 -7.74 -15.38
N ASP A 194 -17.68 -7.69 -16.48
CA ASP A 194 -18.97 -6.98 -16.51
C ASP A 194 -19.94 -7.57 -15.48
N GLY A 195 -20.63 -6.69 -14.74
CA GLY A 195 -21.55 -7.08 -13.70
C GLY A 195 -20.91 -7.65 -12.43
N ALA A 196 -19.60 -7.56 -12.26
CA ALA A 196 -18.96 -8.00 -11.02
C ALA A 196 -19.49 -7.24 -9.80
N GLU A 197 -19.88 -7.99 -8.78
CA GLU A 197 -20.27 -7.45 -7.47
C GLU A 197 -19.07 -7.51 -6.53
N VAL A 198 -18.83 -6.43 -5.79
CA VAL A 198 -17.79 -6.36 -4.76
C VAL A 198 -18.42 -6.37 -3.38
N THR A 199 -17.78 -7.06 -2.45
CA THR A 199 -18.18 -7.07 -1.04
C THR A 199 -16.97 -6.61 -0.22
N PRO A 200 -17.01 -5.40 0.36
CA PRO A 200 -15.90 -4.91 1.16
C PRO A 200 -15.78 -5.74 2.45
N ASP A 201 -14.57 -5.91 2.90
CA ASP A 201 -14.26 -6.47 4.20
C ASP A 201 -14.39 -5.41 5.31
N HIS A 202 -13.91 -5.74 6.52
CA HIS A 202 -13.96 -4.85 7.68
C HIS A 202 -12.91 -3.71 7.65
N GLU A 203 -11.95 -3.74 6.73
CA GLU A 203 -10.97 -2.67 6.55
C GLU A 203 -11.55 -1.44 5.85
N HIS A 204 -12.74 -1.58 5.25
CA HIS A 204 -13.46 -0.50 4.58
C HIS A 204 -14.79 -0.20 5.29
N ASP A 205 -14.97 1.04 5.75
CA ASP A 205 -16.24 1.48 6.37
C ASP A 205 -17.23 2.12 5.37
N ALA A 206 -16.76 2.38 4.13
CA ALA A 206 -17.58 2.81 3.00
C ALA A 206 -16.87 2.48 1.68
N PHE A 207 -17.62 2.34 0.58
CA PHE A 207 -17.06 2.26 -0.76
C PHE A 207 -17.98 2.92 -1.79
N ASP A 208 -17.39 3.25 -2.93
CA ASP A 208 -18.12 3.82 -4.07
C ASP A 208 -17.40 3.48 -5.39
N TRP A 209 -18.16 3.53 -6.49
CA TRP A 209 -17.64 3.46 -7.85
C TRP A 209 -17.49 4.87 -8.41
N TRP A 210 -16.27 5.39 -8.37
CA TRP A 210 -15.99 6.71 -8.92
C TRP A 210 -16.01 6.72 -10.45
N PRO A 211 -16.45 7.81 -11.08
CA PRO A 211 -16.56 7.92 -12.54
C PRO A 211 -15.27 7.55 -13.27
N ALA A 212 -15.40 7.00 -14.49
CA ALA A 212 -14.26 6.77 -15.37
C ALA A 212 -13.48 8.07 -15.66
N ALA A 213 -14.20 9.18 -15.81
CA ALA A 213 -13.62 10.51 -15.96
C ALA A 213 -13.12 11.05 -14.61
N ILE A 214 -11.80 11.13 -14.44
CA ILE A 214 -11.15 11.51 -13.17
C ILE A 214 -11.56 12.91 -12.70
N ASP A 215 -11.83 13.83 -13.64
CA ASP A 215 -12.23 15.21 -13.30
C ASP A 215 -13.64 15.28 -12.70
N ALA A 216 -14.46 14.23 -12.88
CA ALA A 216 -15.78 14.09 -12.27
C ALA A 216 -15.77 13.41 -10.88
N TRP A 217 -14.59 13.10 -10.33
CA TRP A 217 -14.49 12.47 -9.01
C TRP A 217 -14.91 13.43 -7.90
N PRO A 218 -15.41 12.90 -6.77
CA PRO A 218 -15.82 13.71 -5.64
C PRO A 218 -14.61 14.43 -4.99
N PRO A 219 -14.81 15.53 -4.26
CA PRO A 219 -13.71 16.27 -3.61
C PRO A 219 -12.85 15.41 -2.67
N GLU A 220 -13.44 14.40 -2.05
CA GLU A 220 -12.80 13.45 -1.13
C GLU A 220 -11.69 12.62 -1.79
N ALA A 221 -11.68 12.55 -3.13
CA ALA A 221 -10.63 11.87 -3.88
C ALA A 221 -9.23 12.47 -3.64
N GLY A 222 -9.17 13.76 -3.34
CA GLY A 222 -7.90 14.48 -3.18
C GLY A 222 -7.02 14.47 -4.43
N ASP A 223 -6.00 15.30 -4.46
CA ASP A 223 -5.12 15.44 -5.62
C ASP A 223 -4.18 14.24 -5.81
N GLY A 224 -3.78 13.59 -4.71
CA GLY A 224 -2.89 12.42 -4.76
C GLY A 224 -3.49 11.25 -5.52
N LEU A 225 -4.76 10.88 -5.23
CA LEU A 225 -5.46 9.80 -5.93
C LEU A 225 -5.72 10.17 -7.40
N ARG A 226 -6.09 11.43 -7.70
CA ARG A 226 -6.29 11.90 -9.07
C ARG A 226 -4.99 11.83 -9.88
N ARG A 227 -3.85 12.23 -9.31
CA ARG A 227 -2.54 12.09 -9.98
C ARG A 227 -2.20 10.64 -10.27
N MET A 228 -2.37 9.76 -9.29
CA MET A 228 -2.14 8.32 -9.48
C MET A 228 -3.02 7.74 -10.59
N ALA A 229 -4.32 8.06 -10.58
CA ALA A 229 -5.24 7.57 -11.60
C ALA A 229 -4.92 8.10 -13.02
N ARG A 230 -4.54 9.37 -13.15
CA ARG A 230 -4.09 9.92 -14.45
C ARG A 230 -2.85 9.20 -14.94
N TRP A 231 -1.86 9.03 -14.07
CA TRP A 231 -0.63 8.31 -14.39
C TRP A 231 -0.87 6.84 -14.80
N LEU A 232 -1.83 6.15 -14.17
CA LEU A 232 -2.24 4.79 -14.54
C LEU A 232 -3.09 4.74 -15.83
N SER A 233 -3.52 5.87 -16.36
CA SER A 233 -4.32 5.96 -17.59
C SER A 233 -3.49 6.34 -18.82
N GLU A 234 -2.21 6.67 -18.63
CA GLU A 234 -1.22 6.96 -19.70
C GLU A 234 -0.63 5.68 -20.33
#